data_b5999c2abbcab5e178a434f0261c9cc2
#
_entry.id   b5999c2abbcab5e178a434f0261c9cc2
#
_cell.length_a   1.000
_cell.length_b   1.000
_cell.length_c   1.000
_cell.angle_alpha   90.00
_cell.angle_beta   90.00
_cell.angle_gamma   90.00
#
_symmetry.space_group_name_H-M   'P 1'
#
loop_
_entity.id
_entity.type
_entity.pdbx_description
1 polymer ?
#
loop_
_entity_poly.entity_id
_entity_poly.type
_entity_poly.pdbx_seq_one_letter_code
_entity_poly.pdbx_strand_id
1 'polypeptide(L)'
;MKTKLGVVLSGGGAKGAYEAGFLKALSEFDIQPDAIAGTSIGALNGSVYSANKNTKDVAIFLEKIWKDLANTPALQFDKIKVFKNIVDVVTFFSPLAPVGKVAKTLSYLATKGSNSEGVLSDKPISNVLENYASIDKLLNGLPFYVGLTQSSGNFIDTLRFLGLENSGLTEYKRVQDLNEEDIYKTILASAALPILFDAQKIGGKKYRDGCLGSLSNEWGNTPAKPLIESENCTHLIVCHLNEGSFFNRNDELFKNVNIIEVR
;
A
#
# COMPACT_ATOMS: atom_id res chain seq x y z
N MET A 1 -24.09 3.61 21.01
CA MET A 1 -23.18 4.36 20.12
C MET A 1 -23.63 4.14 18.68
N LYS A 2 -23.52 5.15 17.82
CA LYS A 2 -23.84 4.98 16.39
C LYS A 2 -22.76 4.06 15.77
N THR A 3 -23.16 3.06 15.00
CA THR A 3 -22.23 2.22 14.24
C THR A 3 -21.44 3.09 13.27
N LYS A 4 -20.11 2.97 13.28
CA LYS A 4 -19.21 3.60 12.33
C LYS A 4 -18.29 2.53 11.74
N LEU A 5 -18.35 2.35 10.42
CA LEU A 5 -17.66 1.30 9.68
C LEU A 5 -16.40 1.83 9.03
N GLY A 6 -15.26 1.21 9.33
CA GLY A 6 -14.00 1.42 8.64
C GLY A 6 -13.67 0.26 7.71
N VAL A 7 -13.07 0.55 6.56
CA VAL A 7 -12.52 -0.46 5.65
C VAL A 7 -11.01 -0.32 5.59
N VAL A 8 -10.31 -1.43 5.78
CA VAL A 8 -8.85 -1.52 5.73
C VAL A 8 -8.44 -2.34 4.52
N LEU A 9 -7.59 -1.75 3.67
CA LEU A 9 -7.07 -2.33 2.44
C LEU A 9 -5.56 -2.55 2.59
N SER A 10 -5.14 -3.82 2.59
CA SER A 10 -3.73 -4.17 2.80
C SER A 10 -2.88 -3.95 1.56
N GLY A 11 -1.56 -3.84 1.74
CA GLY A 11 -0.61 -3.94 0.64
C GLY A 11 -0.48 -5.38 0.11
N GLY A 12 -0.21 -5.52 -1.20
CA GLY A 12 -0.09 -6.85 -1.82
C GLY A 12 0.20 -6.83 -3.33
N GLY A 13 0.55 -5.69 -3.91
CA GLY A 13 0.93 -5.55 -5.32
C GLY A 13 -0.20 -6.00 -6.27
N ALA A 14 0.10 -6.90 -7.21
CA ALA A 14 -0.86 -7.37 -8.21
C ALA A 14 -2.10 -8.07 -7.62
N LYS A 15 -2.06 -8.52 -6.37
CA LYS A 15 -3.21 -9.09 -5.68
C LYS A 15 -4.29 -8.06 -5.35
N GLY A 16 -4.02 -6.75 -5.50
CA GLY A 16 -5.02 -5.69 -5.34
C GLY A 16 -6.23 -5.82 -6.26
N ALA A 17 -6.16 -6.64 -7.33
CA ALA A 17 -7.34 -7.02 -8.11
C ALA A 17 -8.40 -7.73 -7.25
N TYR A 18 -8.00 -8.48 -6.23
CA TYR A 18 -8.91 -9.09 -5.26
C TYR A 18 -9.65 -8.03 -4.42
N GLU A 19 -8.94 -6.98 -3.98
CA GLU A 19 -9.58 -5.86 -3.29
C GLU A 19 -10.60 -5.12 -4.17
N ALA A 20 -10.34 -5.00 -5.47
CA ALA A 20 -11.32 -4.43 -6.39
C ALA A 20 -12.61 -5.26 -6.42
N GLY A 21 -12.50 -6.60 -6.40
CA GLY A 21 -13.63 -7.51 -6.25
C GLY A 21 -14.33 -7.38 -4.90
N PHE A 22 -13.57 -7.26 -3.81
CA PHE A 22 -14.08 -7.01 -2.47
C PHE A 22 -14.86 -5.68 -2.38
N LEU A 23 -14.31 -4.59 -2.90
CA LEU A 23 -14.99 -3.28 -2.92
C LEU A 23 -16.24 -3.29 -3.80
N LYS A 24 -16.23 -4.07 -4.90
CA LYS A 24 -17.41 -4.32 -5.70
C LYS A 24 -18.49 -5.06 -4.90
N ALA A 25 -18.13 -6.08 -4.12
CA ALA A 25 -19.07 -6.79 -3.27
C ALA A 25 -19.69 -5.88 -2.21
N LEU A 26 -18.91 -4.99 -1.58
CA LEU A 26 -19.48 -3.98 -0.67
C LEU A 26 -20.56 -3.14 -1.35
N SER A 27 -20.31 -2.74 -2.60
CA SER A 27 -21.30 -1.99 -3.40
C SER A 27 -22.56 -2.81 -3.73
N GLU A 28 -22.40 -4.08 -4.04
CA GLU A 28 -23.53 -4.99 -4.37
C GLU A 28 -24.40 -5.27 -3.14
N PHE A 29 -23.81 -5.32 -1.96
CA PHE A 29 -24.51 -5.49 -0.68
C PHE A 29 -24.97 -4.17 -0.04
N ASP A 30 -24.80 -3.04 -0.72
CA ASP A 30 -25.11 -1.69 -0.22
C ASP A 30 -24.42 -1.36 1.11
N ILE A 31 -23.22 -1.90 1.30
CA ILE A 31 -22.37 -1.62 2.49
C ILE A 31 -21.50 -0.41 2.18
N GLN A 32 -21.73 0.67 2.93
CA GLN A 32 -21.00 1.92 2.78
C GLN A 32 -20.11 2.17 4.00
N PRO A 33 -18.78 2.23 3.84
CA PRO A 33 -17.89 2.62 4.92
C PRO A 33 -17.98 4.13 5.22
N ASP A 34 -17.73 4.47 6.48
CA ASP A 34 -17.59 5.85 6.94
C ASP A 34 -16.15 6.39 6.74
N ALA A 35 -15.15 5.51 6.68
CA ALA A 35 -13.76 5.85 6.47
C ALA A 35 -12.97 4.67 5.88
N ILE A 36 -11.86 4.96 5.19
CA ILE A 36 -10.98 3.98 4.56
C ILE A 36 -9.54 4.22 4.98
N ALA A 37 -8.77 3.14 5.12
CA ALA A 37 -7.33 3.19 5.21
C ALA A 37 -6.70 2.17 4.26
N GLY A 38 -5.62 2.55 3.59
CA GLY A 38 -4.95 1.69 2.61
C GLY A 38 -3.43 1.82 2.63
N THR A 39 -2.74 0.72 2.29
CA THR A 39 -1.29 0.69 2.11
C THR A 39 -0.96 0.13 0.73
N SER A 40 0.06 0.68 0.07
CA SER A 40 0.54 0.21 -1.22
C SER A 40 -0.58 0.18 -2.27
N ILE A 41 -0.84 -0.98 -2.87
CA ILE A 41 -1.96 -1.14 -3.81
C ILE A 41 -3.31 -0.86 -3.16
N GLY A 42 -3.47 -1.14 -1.86
CA GLY A 42 -4.65 -0.77 -1.09
C GLY A 42 -4.85 0.75 -0.99
N ALA A 43 -3.77 1.53 -1.00
CA ALA A 43 -3.86 2.98 -1.07
C ALA A 43 -4.36 3.45 -2.44
N LEU A 44 -3.97 2.78 -3.54
CA LEU A 44 -4.50 3.07 -4.87
C LEU A 44 -5.99 2.75 -4.97
N ASN A 45 -6.40 1.54 -4.59
CA ASN A 45 -7.81 1.13 -4.61
C ASN A 45 -8.66 2.02 -3.69
N GLY A 46 -8.14 2.32 -2.48
CA GLY A 46 -8.77 3.19 -1.49
C GLY A 46 -8.94 4.63 -1.98
N SER A 47 -7.98 5.15 -2.75
CA SER A 47 -8.07 6.50 -3.32
C SER A 47 -9.24 6.60 -4.31
N VAL A 48 -9.39 5.62 -5.20
CA VAL A 48 -10.50 5.56 -6.15
C VAL A 48 -11.85 5.45 -5.42
N TYR A 49 -11.89 4.62 -4.37
CA TYR A 49 -13.11 4.47 -3.57
C TYR A 49 -13.45 5.75 -2.79
N SER A 50 -12.48 6.34 -2.09
CA SER A 50 -12.67 7.56 -1.32
C SER A 50 -13.16 8.74 -2.18
N ALA A 51 -12.60 8.87 -3.39
CA ALA A 51 -12.90 9.97 -4.30
C ALA A 51 -14.31 9.90 -4.93
N ASN A 52 -14.99 8.75 -4.87
CA ASN A 52 -16.24 8.55 -5.58
C ASN A 52 -17.37 8.14 -4.64
N LYS A 53 -18.35 9.03 -4.46
CA LYS A 53 -19.49 8.83 -3.54
C LYS A 53 -20.44 7.73 -3.99
N ASN A 54 -20.49 7.43 -5.29
CA ASN A 54 -21.35 6.37 -5.84
C ASN A 54 -20.57 5.07 -5.90
N THR A 55 -20.86 4.15 -5.02
CA THR A 55 -20.18 2.86 -4.91
C THR A 55 -20.32 1.98 -6.18
N LYS A 56 -21.41 2.13 -6.93
CA LYS A 56 -21.60 1.40 -8.22
C LYS A 56 -20.60 1.87 -9.28
N ASP A 57 -20.36 3.17 -9.36
CA ASP A 57 -19.38 3.73 -10.29
C ASP A 57 -17.97 3.27 -9.91
N VAL A 58 -17.67 3.21 -8.61
CA VAL A 58 -16.38 2.71 -8.11
C VAL A 58 -16.12 1.28 -8.56
N ALA A 59 -17.10 0.40 -8.48
CA ALA A 59 -16.97 -1.00 -8.93
C ALA A 59 -16.60 -1.07 -10.42
N ILE A 60 -17.25 -0.26 -11.25
CA ILE A 60 -16.98 -0.17 -12.70
C ILE A 60 -15.56 0.40 -12.94
N PHE A 61 -15.19 1.47 -12.22
CA PHE A 61 -13.86 2.09 -12.36
C PHE A 61 -12.74 1.13 -11.97
N LEU A 62 -12.85 0.47 -10.83
CA LEU A 62 -11.84 -0.48 -10.38
C LEU A 62 -11.70 -1.67 -11.34
N GLU A 63 -12.80 -2.22 -11.85
CA GLU A 63 -12.76 -3.28 -12.85
C GLU A 63 -12.02 -2.83 -14.12
N LYS A 64 -12.30 -1.62 -14.62
CA LYS A 64 -11.63 -1.06 -15.78
C LYS A 64 -10.14 -0.80 -15.50
N ILE A 65 -9.82 -0.17 -14.37
CA ILE A 65 -8.44 0.12 -13.95
C ILE A 65 -7.61 -1.18 -13.94
N TRP A 66 -8.12 -2.24 -13.33
CA TRP A 66 -7.39 -3.50 -13.23
C TRP A 66 -7.24 -4.21 -14.58
N LYS A 67 -8.23 -4.10 -15.48
CA LYS A 67 -8.10 -4.58 -16.87
C LYS A 67 -7.03 -3.78 -17.63
N ASP A 68 -7.03 -2.46 -17.49
CA ASP A 68 -6.07 -1.58 -18.17
C ASP A 68 -4.65 -1.81 -17.64
N LEU A 69 -4.48 -1.92 -16.30
CA LEU A 69 -3.20 -2.24 -15.67
C LEU A 69 -2.65 -3.59 -16.12
N ALA A 70 -3.50 -4.63 -16.24
CA ALA A 70 -3.09 -5.94 -16.72
C ALA A 70 -2.61 -5.92 -18.18
N ASN A 71 -3.10 -4.99 -18.99
CA ASN A 71 -2.74 -4.83 -20.40
C ASN A 71 -1.63 -3.80 -20.63
N THR A 72 -1.18 -3.08 -19.60
CA THR A 72 -0.17 -2.02 -19.74
C THR A 72 1.23 -2.61 -19.86
N PRO A 73 1.96 -2.40 -20.99
CA PRO A 73 3.31 -2.95 -21.19
C PRO A 73 4.32 -2.53 -20.12
N ALA A 74 4.17 -1.34 -19.53
CA ALA A 74 5.03 -0.85 -18.47
C ALA A 74 4.87 -1.60 -17.13
N LEU A 75 3.74 -2.27 -16.93
CA LEU A 75 3.49 -3.19 -15.83
C LEU A 75 3.56 -4.66 -16.27
N GLN A 76 3.49 -4.92 -17.55
CA GLN A 76 4.06 -6.12 -18.16
C GLN A 76 5.57 -5.94 -18.09
N PHE A 77 6.08 -5.98 -16.85
CA PHE A 77 7.50 -6.12 -16.64
C PHE A 77 8.06 -7.05 -17.70
N ASP A 78 9.24 -6.78 -18.18
CA ASP A 78 10.08 -7.85 -18.65
C ASP A 78 10.12 -8.87 -17.51
N LYS A 79 9.06 -9.71 -17.49
CA LYS A 79 8.71 -10.65 -16.40
C LYS A 79 9.92 -11.51 -16.06
N ILE A 80 10.85 -11.62 -17.02
CA ILE A 80 12.08 -12.35 -16.89
C ILE A 80 13.11 -11.55 -16.09
N LYS A 81 13.23 -10.25 -16.26
CA LYS A 81 14.31 -9.46 -15.64
C LYS A 81 13.99 -9.02 -14.22
N VAL A 82 12.77 -8.57 -13.98
CA VAL A 82 12.33 -8.16 -12.62
C VAL A 82 11.94 -9.39 -11.81
N PHE A 83 11.27 -10.38 -12.42
CA PHE A 83 10.99 -11.66 -11.76
C PHE A 83 12.29 -12.42 -11.46
N LYS A 84 13.28 -12.38 -12.33
CA LYS A 84 14.61 -12.95 -12.07
C LYS A 84 15.32 -12.19 -10.93
N ASN A 85 15.24 -10.88 -10.89
CA ASN A 85 15.81 -10.09 -9.78
C ASN A 85 15.03 -10.30 -8.47
N ILE A 86 13.68 -10.39 -8.50
CA ILE A 86 12.87 -10.71 -7.33
C ILE A 86 13.02 -12.18 -6.92
N VAL A 87 13.06 -13.10 -7.88
CA VAL A 87 13.32 -14.53 -7.61
C VAL A 87 14.76 -14.74 -7.15
N ASP A 88 15.73 -14.03 -7.71
CA ASP A 88 17.12 -14.05 -7.22
C ASP A 88 17.21 -13.48 -5.80
N VAL A 89 16.41 -12.46 -5.46
CA VAL A 89 16.29 -11.91 -4.12
C VAL A 89 15.54 -12.87 -3.18
N VAL A 90 14.42 -13.46 -3.58
CA VAL A 90 13.63 -14.40 -2.76
C VAL A 90 14.33 -15.77 -2.60
N THR A 91 14.99 -16.29 -3.65
CA THR A 91 15.82 -17.51 -3.54
C THR A 91 17.10 -17.27 -2.77
N PHE A 92 17.57 -16.03 -2.71
CA PHE A 92 18.69 -15.61 -1.88
C PHE A 92 18.42 -15.79 -0.38
N PHE A 93 17.18 -15.53 0.07
CA PHE A 93 16.77 -15.73 1.47
C PHE A 93 16.31 -17.15 1.80
N SER A 94 16.38 -18.06 0.81
CA SER A 94 16.24 -19.47 1.11
C SER A 94 17.39 -19.94 2.02
N PRO A 95 17.12 -20.71 3.10
CA PRO A 95 18.15 -21.30 3.95
C PRO A 95 19.18 -22.14 3.20
N LEU A 96 18.90 -22.43 1.92
CA LEU A 96 19.75 -23.23 1.01
C LEU A 96 20.58 -22.37 0.03
N ALA A 97 20.56 -21.02 0.17
CA ALA A 97 21.29 -20.16 -0.76
C ALA A 97 22.82 -20.22 -0.54
N PRO A 98 23.63 -20.43 -1.60
CA PRO A 98 25.09 -20.43 -1.49
C PRO A 98 25.61 -19.06 -1.02
N VAL A 99 26.46 -19.05 0.01
CA VAL A 99 27.07 -17.86 0.63
C VAL A 99 27.68 -16.88 -0.39
N GLY A 100 28.24 -17.38 -1.50
CA GLY A 100 28.81 -16.54 -2.56
C GLY A 100 27.81 -15.75 -3.40
N LYS A 101 26.53 -16.23 -3.51
CA LYS A 101 25.45 -15.44 -4.14
C LYS A 101 24.99 -14.32 -3.23
N VAL A 102 24.96 -14.57 -1.92
CA VAL A 102 24.64 -13.60 -0.87
C VAL A 102 25.56 -12.39 -0.96
N ALA A 103 26.88 -12.61 -0.97
CA ALA A 103 27.88 -11.55 -1.04
C ALA A 103 27.79 -10.74 -2.36
N LYS A 104 27.55 -11.39 -3.50
CA LYS A 104 27.41 -10.69 -4.80
C LYS A 104 26.17 -9.81 -4.86
N THR A 105 25.04 -10.26 -4.34
CA THR A 105 23.79 -9.47 -4.34
C THR A 105 23.86 -8.32 -3.36
N LEU A 106 24.45 -8.52 -2.17
CA LEU A 106 24.73 -7.43 -1.22
C LEU A 106 25.69 -6.40 -1.81
N SER A 107 26.74 -6.82 -2.49
CA SER A 107 27.68 -5.92 -3.20
C SER A 107 26.98 -5.16 -4.34
N TYR A 108 26.10 -5.81 -5.11
CA TYR A 108 25.31 -5.17 -6.16
C TYR A 108 24.32 -4.15 -5.59
N LEU A 109 23.62 -4.49 -4.50
CA LEU A 109 22.71 -3.60 -3.79
C LEU A 109 23.47 -2.42 -3.13
N ALA A 110 24.63 -2.67 -2.55
CA ALA A 110 25.46 -1.62 -1.95
C ALA A 110 26.02 -0.65 -3.00
N THR A 111 26.39 -1.14 -4.19
CA THR A 111 26.96 -0.29 -5.25
C THR A 111 25.91 0.41 -6.11
N LYS A 112 24.76 -0.21 -6.34
CA LYS A 112 23.65 0.41 -7.07
C LYS A 112 22.63 1.07 -6.17
N GLY A 113 22.43 0.60 -4.95
CA GLY A 113 21.43 1.12 -4.02
C GLY A 113 21.70 2.53 -3.51
N SER A 114 22.94 3.06 -3.66
CA SER A 114 23.25 4.43 -3.26
C SER A 114 22.87 5.50 -4.29
N ASN A 115 22.74 5.13 -5.59
CA ASN A 115 22.54 6.08 -6.68
C ASN A 115 21.46 5.65 -7.71
N SER A 116 20.67 4.61 -7.48
CA SER A 116 19.69 4.18 -8.46
C SER A 116 18.36 4.91 -8.29
N GLU A 117 17.99 5.66 -9.31
CA GLU A 117 16.59 5.99 -9.60
C GLU A 117 15.77 4.70 -9.72
N GLY A 118 14.50 4.73 -9.32
CA GLY A 118 13.60 3.60 -9.44
C GLY A 118 13.58 3.06 -10.88
N VAL A 119 13.53 1.74 -11.01
CA VAL A 119 13.58 1.07 -12.33
C VAL A 119 12.26 1.27 -13.09
N LEU A 120 11.18 1.59 -12.37
CA LEU A 120 9.84 1.71 -12.90
C LEU A 120 9.33 3.15 -12.84
N SER A 121 8.53 3.50 -13.85
CA SER A 121 7.79 4.74 -13.86
C SER A 121 6.52 4.62 -13.01
N ASP A 122 6.23 5.63 -12.23
CA ASP A 122 4.98 5.79 -11.48
C ASP A 122 3.81 6.32 -12.36
N LYS A 123 4.09 6.66 -13.63
CA LYS A 123 3.10 7.19 -14.57
C LYS A 123 1.81 6.39 -14.67
N PRO A 124 1.82 5.04 -14.75
CA PRO A 124 0.57 4.28 -14.80
C PRO A 124 -0.32 4.51 -13.57
N ILE A 125 0.29 4.60 -12.38
CA ILE A 125 -0.43 4.88 -11.12
C ILE A 125 -0.92 6.33 -11.12
N SER A 126 -0.08 7.28 -11.51
CA SER A 126 -0.44 8.70 -11.61
C SER A 126 -1.63 8.89 -12.57
N ASN A 127 -1.64 8.23 -13.73
CA ASN A 127 -2.75 8.29 -14.67
C ASN A 127 -4.07 7.76 -14.06
N VAL A 128 -4.01 6.72 -13.23
CA VAL A 128 -5.20 6.22 -12.52
C VAL A 128 -5.71 7.28 -11.55
N LEU A 129 -4.83 7.91 -10.78
CA LEU A 129 -5.20 8.96 -9.85
C LEU A 129 -5.85 10.15 -10.56
N GLU A 130 -5.23 10.66 -11.61
CA GLU A 130 -5.74 11.79 -12.40
C GLU A 130 -7.12 11.52 -13.00
N ASN A 131 -7.34 10.32 -13.52
CA ASN A 131 -8.59 9.97 -14.18
C ASN A 131 -9.74 9.58 -13.24
N TYR A 132 -9.45 8.94 -12.10
CA TYR A 132 -10.46 8.34 -11.24
C TYR A 132 -10.51 8.87 -9.81
N ALA A 133 -9.46 9.55 -9.36
CA ALA A 133 -9.32 10.07 -8.01
C ALA A 133 -8.71 11.50 -8.03
N SER A 134 -9.36 12.44 -8.74
CA SER A 134 -8.87 13.82 -8.80
C SER A 134 -8.75 14.43 -7.39
N ILE A 135 -7.83 15.37 -7.24
CA ILE A 135 -7.53 16.04 -5.95
C ILE A 135 -8.79 16.61 -5.30
N ASP A 136 -9.62 17.32 -6.07
CA ASP A 136 -10.88 17.86 -5.56
C ASP A 136 -11.81 16.76 -5.03
N LYS A 137 -11.93 15.65 -5.75
CA LYS A 137 -12.76 14.50 -5.30
C LYS A 137 -12.19 13.84 -4.04
N LEU A 138 -10.88 13.73 -3.91
CA LEU A 138 -10.23 13.18 -2.72
C LEU A 138 -10.44 14.07 -1.50
N LEU A 139 -10.28 15.39 -1.66
CA LEU A 139 -10.50 16.35 -0.58
C LEU A 139 -11.95 16.37 -0.08
N ASN A 140 -12.92 16.17 -0.98
CA ASN A 140 -14.35 16.12 -0.67
C ASN A 140 -14.92 14.70 -0.52
N GLY A 141 -14.05 13.68 -0.56
CA GLY A 141 -14.38 12.26 -0.48
C GLY A 141 -14.57 11.73 0.95
N LEU A 142 -14.59 10.41 1.07
CA LEU A 142 -14.58 9.75 2.38
C LEU A 142 -13.24 10.03 3.10
N PRO A 143 -13.23 10.13 4.44
CA PRO A 143 -11.99 10.14 5.22
C PRO A 143 -11.07 9.00 4.79
N PHE A 144 -9.88 9.34 4.30
CA PHE A 144 -8.97 8.38 3.72
C PHE A 144 -7.57 8.51 4.31
N TYR A 145 -7.05 7.40 4.84
CA TYR A 145 -5.72 7.30 5.45
C TYR A 145 -4.80 6.44 4.61
N VAL A 146 -3.58 6.93 4.43
CA VAL A 146 -2.53 6.24 3.66
C VAL A 146 -1.40 5.84 4.60
N GLY A 147 -1.09 4.54 4.63
CA GLY A 147 0.03 3.99 5.38
C GLY A 147 1.36 4.19 4.65
N LEU A 148 2.35 4.73 5.34
CA LEU A 148 3.66 5.10 4.81
C LEU A 148 4.77 4.67 5.76
N THR A 149 5.98 4.46 5.23
CA THR A 149 7.19 4.30 6.04
C THR A 149 8.16 5.43 5.74
N GLN A 150 8.66 6.12 6.78
CA GLN A 150 9.69 7.13 6.58
C GLN A 150 10.97 6.46 6.07
N SER A 151 11.50 6.97 4.94
CA SER A 151 12.73 6.47 4.34
C SER A 151 13.95 6.83 5.20
N SER A 152 14.83 5.84 5.38
CA SER A 152 16.15 6.03 5.98
C SER A 152 17.28 5.96 4.95
N GLY A 153 16.93 6.07 3.67
CA GLY A 153 17.84 5.95 2.53
C GLY A 153 17.73 4.59 1.84
N ASN A 154 18.08 4.55 0.56
CA ASN A 154 17.84 3.41 -0.31
C ASN A 154 18.41 2.09 0.23
N PHE A 155 19.58 2.12 0.87
CA PHE A 155 20.21 0.93 1.42
C PHE A 155 19.42 0.34 2.59
N ILE A 156 19.08 1.15 3.58
CA ILE A 156 18.32 0.71 4.77
C ILE A 156 16.91 0.28 4.34
N ASP A 157 16.26 1.03 3.46
CA ASP A 157 14.92 0.71 2.97
C ASP A 157 14.91 -0.62 2.20
N THR A 158 16.00 -0.91 1.47
CA THR A 158 16.17 -2.21 0.81
C THR A 158 16.36 -3.35 1.82
N LEU A 159 17.12 -3.12 2.90
CA LEU A 159 17.25 -4.11 3.97
C LEU A 159 15.92 -4.38 4.67
N ARG A 160 15.09 -3.34 4.88
CA ARG A 160 13.72 -3.48 5.40
C ARG A 160 12.85 -4.31 4.47
N PHE A 161 12.87 -4.00 3.17
CA PHE A 161 12.13 -4.76 2.17
C PHE A 161 12.51 -6.25 2.15
N LEU A 162 13.77 -6.54 2.44
CA LEU A 162 14.30 -7.90 2.52
C LEU A 162 14.08 -8.56 3.90
N GLY A 163 13.45 -7.86 4.85
CA GLY A 163 13.25 -8.36 6.21
C GLY A 163 14.52 -8.48 7.05
N LEU A 164 15.62 -7.83 6.62
CA LEU A 164 16.92 -7.82 7.34
C LEU A 164 17.05 -6.66 8.30
N GLU A 165 16.21 -5.66 8.18
CA GLU A 165 16.13 -4.48 9.02
C GLU A 165 14.71 -4.27 9.50
N ASN A 166 14.53 -3.91 10.76
CA ASN A 166 13.22 -3.90 11.43
C ASN A 166 12.92 -2.58 12.16
N SER A 167 13.60 -1.49 11.79
CA SER A 167 13.43 -0.18 12.46
C SER A 167 12.47 0.77 11.73
N GLY A 168 11.72 0.29 10.72
CA GLY A 168 10.79 1.13 9.95
C GLY A 168 9.67 1.69 10.82
N LEU A 169 9.53 3.02 10.83
CA LEU A 169 8.41 3.70 11.49
C LEU A 169 7.28 3.90 10.50
N THR A 170 6.12 3.33 10.81
CA THR A 170 4.88 3.56 10.05
C THR A 170 4.26 4.88 10.47
N GLU A 171 3.93 5.68 9.49
CA GLU A 171 3.13 6.90 9.63
C GLU A 171 1.84 6.75 8.83
N TYR A 172 0.77 7.38 9.30
CA TYR A 172 -0.50 7.46 8.59
C TYR A 172 -0.78 8.92 8.26
N LYS A 173 -1.11 9.18 6.99
CA LYS A 173 -1.50 10.52 6.58
C LYS A 173 -2.95 10.50 6.14
N ARG A 174 -3.76 11.38 6.74
CA ARG A 174 -5.12 11.64 6.27
C ARG A 174 -5.05 12.52 5.03
N VAL A 175 -5.60 12.04 3.92
CA VAL A 175 -5.49 12.71 2.62
C VAL A 175 -6.13 14.09 2.65
N GLN A 176 -7.25 14.25 3.36
CA GLN A 176 -7.97 15.51 3.47
C GLN A 176 -7.23 16.59 4.26
N ASP A 177 -6.18 16.23 5.01
CA ASP A 177 -5.37 17.16 5.80
C ASP A 177 -4.07 17.59 5.07
N LEU A 178 -3.85 17.08 3.85
CA LEU A 178 -2.66 17.37 3.05
C LEU A 178 -2.84 18.62 2.16
N ASN A 179 -1.72 19.24 1.84
CA ASN A 179 -1.68 20.21 0.73
C ASN A 179 -1.92 19.46 -0.61
N GLU A 180 -2.57 20.09 -1.56
CA GLU A 180 -2.90 19.50 -2.87
C GLU A 180 -1.68 18.87 -3.57
N GLU A 181 -0.52 19.53 -3.51
CA GLU A 181 0.73 19.07 -4.10
C GLU A 181 1.27 17.76 -3.50
N ASP A 182 0.89 17.44 -2.26
CA ASP A 182 1.36 16.27 -1.51
C ASP A 182 0.39 15.08 -1.59
N ILE A 183 -0.84 15.29 -2.07
CA ILE A 183 -1.86 14.23 -2.10
C ILE A 183 -1.42 13.05 -2.97
N TYR A 184 -1.13 13.28 -4.25
CA TYR A 184 -0.69 12.19 -5.13
C TYR A 184 0.66 11.63 -4.72
N LYS A 185 1.60 12.48 -4.28
CA LYS A 185 2.89 12.02 -3.75
C LYS A 185 2.71 11.07 -2.57
N THR A 186 1.71 11.31 -1.71
CA THR A 186 1.42 10.45 -0.55
C THR A 186 0.92 9.07 -1.00
N ILE A 187 0.02 9.01 -1.97
CA ILE A 187 -0.49 7.74 -2.50
C ILE A 187 0.62 6.98 -3.24
N LEU A 188 1.41 7.69 -4.07
CA LEU A 188 2.56 7.11 -4.77
C LEU A 188 3.65 6.64 -3.80
N ALA A 189 3.91 7.38 -2.72
CA ALA A 189 4.86 6.97 -1.70
C ALA A 189 4.46 5.64 -1.06
N SER A 190 3.16 5.44 -0.80
CA SER A 190 2.63 4.20 -0.23
C SER A 190 2.86 2.98 -1.13
N ALA A 191 3.04 3.17 -2.43
CA ALA A 191 3.36 2.11 -3.38
C ALA A 191 4.86 2.09 -3.79
N ALA A 192 5.70 2.93 -3.16
CA ALA A 192 7.10 3.10 -3.53
C ALA A 192 8.00 2.03 -2.90
N LEU A 193 7.91 0.80 -3.41
CA LEU A 193 8.82 -0.29 -3.02
C LEU A 193 10.27 0.04 -3.44
N PRO A 194 11.25 -0.20 -2.56
CA PRO A 194 12.67 -0.02 -2.88
C PRO A 194 13.07 -0.77 -4.15
N ILE A 195 14.03 -0.22 -4.89
CA ILE A 195 14.50 -0.73 -6.20
C ILE A 195 13.48 -0.51 -7.33
N LEU A 196 12.19 -0.66 -7.07
CA LEU A 196 11.17 -0.54 -8.10
C LEU A 196 10.79 0.91 -8.36
N PHE A 197 10.49 1.65 -7.32
CA PHE A 197 10.05 3.05 -7.41
C PHE A 197 10.89 3.97 -6.52
N ASP A 198 10.92 5.25 -6.86
CA ASP A 198 11.59 6.26 -6.04
C ASP A 198 10.79 6.62 -4.79
N ALA A 199 11.51 6.92 -3.70
CA ALA A 199 10.89 7.50 -2.52
C ALA A 199 10.32 8.88 -2.85
N GLN A 200 9.10 9.16 -2.40
CA GLN A 200 8.43 10.44 -2.59
C GLN A 200 8.78 11.41 -1.46
N LYS A 201 8.94 12.70 -1.81
CA LYS A 201 9.22 13.75 -0.82
C LYS A 201 7.91 14.47 -0.46
N ILE A 202 7.54 14.42 0.81
CA ILE A 202 6.33 15.00 1.38
C ILE A 202 6.72 15.81 2.61
N GLY A 203 6.39 17.10 2.64
CA GLY A 203 6.69 17.96 3.80
C GLY A 203 8.18 17.94 4.21
N GLY A 204 9.10 17.86 3.24
CA GLY A 204 10.55 17.86 3.49
C GLY A 204 11.17 16.48 3.84
N LYS A 205 10.39 15.48 4.18
CA LYS A 205 10.82 14.10 4.47
C LYS A 205 10.60 13.20 3.25
N LYS A 206 11.38 12.11 3.15
CA LYS A 206 11.18 11.07 2.13
C LYS A 206 10.37 9.91 2.72
N TYR A 207 9.44 9.38 1.92
CA TYR A 207 8.57 8.27 2.29
C TYR A 207 8.58 7.19 1.23
N ARG A 208 8.30 5.97 1.69
CA ARG A 208 8.17 4.75 0.90
C ARG A 208 6.95 3.95 1.30
N ASP A 209 6.78 2.79 0.67
CA ASP A 209 5.70 1.86 0.91
C ASP A 209 5.53 1.55 2.41
N GLY A 210 4.29 1.61 2.88
CA GLY A 210 3.96 1.36 4.28
C GLY A 210 4.27 -0.06 4.75
N CYS A 211 4.39 -1.01 3.83
CA CYS A 211 4.77 -2.40 4.16
C CYS A 211 6.21 -2.53 4.66
N LEU A 212 7.05 -1.50 4.49
CA LEU A 212 8.44 -1.47 4.99
C LEU A 212 8.53 -1.14 6.49
N GLY A 213 7.41 -0.87 7.14
CA GLY A 213 7.34 -0.77 8.59
C GLY A 213 7.89 -2.04 9.24
N SER A 214 8.32 -1.93 10.50
CA SER A 214 8.83 -3.05 11.27
C SER A 214 7.93 -4.28 11.16
N LEU A 215 8.51 -5.47 10.99
CA LEU A 215 7.78 -6.75 11.04
C LEU A 215 7.06 -6.94 12.39
N SER A 216 7.55 -6.30 13.45
CA SER A 216 6.84 -6.21 14.73
C SER A 216 5.75 -5.16 14.74
N ASN A 217 5.70 -4.28 13.73
CA ASN A 217 4.67 -3.27 13.54
C ASN A 217 3.69 -3.73 12.47
N GLU A 218 2.76 -4.56 12.87
CA GLU A 218 1.72 -5.17 12.03
C GLU A 218 0.84 -4.16 11.31
N TRP A 219 0.89 -2.91 11.77
CA TRP A 219 0.04 -1.82 11.32
C TRP A 219 0.47 -1.23 9.97
N GLY A 220 1.72 -1.40 9.55
CA GLY A 220 2.23 -0.81 8.32
C GLY A 220 1.52 -1.32 7.09
N ASN A 221 1.42 -2.63 6.95
CA ASN A 221 0.74 -3.26 5.82
C ASN A 221 -0.79 -3.31 5.96
N THR A 222 -1.31 -3.19 7.19
CA THR A 222 -2.73 -3.29 7.51
C THR A 222 -3.14 -2.08 8.35
N PRO A 223 -3.39 -0.90 7.75
CA PRO A 223 -3.47 0.39 8.41
C PRO A 223 -4.80 0.60 9.16
N ALA A 224 -5.11 -0.25 10.14
CA ALA A 224 -6.35 -0.20 10.91
C ALA A 224 -6.36 0.92 11.97
N LYS A 225 -5.19 1.22 12.54
CA LYS A 225 -5.03 2.12 13.68
C LYS A 225 -5.72 3.48 13.52
N PRO A 226 -5.52 4.23 12.43
CA PRO A 226 -6.11 5.56 12.30
C PRO A 226 -7.64 5.53 12.22
N LEU A 227 -8.24 4.43 11.72
CA LEU A 227 -9.70 4.31 11.68
C LEU A 227 -10.31 4.19 13.06
N ILE A 228 -9.58 3.66 14.04
CA ILE A 228 -10.02 3.52 15.43
C ILE A 228 -9.71 4.79 16.20
N GLU A 229 -8.45 5.24 16.18
CA GLU A 229 -7.99 6.34 17.02
C GLU A 229 -8.49 7.72 16.55
N SER A 230 -8.55 7.93 15.24
CA SER A 230 -8.92 9.24 14.67
C SER A 230 -10.38 9.29 14.23
N GLU A 231 -10.88 8.20 13.64
CA GLU A 231 -12.26 8.17 13.11
C GLU A 231 -13.26 7.56 14.08
N ASN A 232 -12.82 6.94 15.18
CA ASN A 232 -13.67 6.26 16.15
C ASN A 232 -14.57 5.18 15.52
N CYS A 233 -14.05 4.43 14.56
CA CYS A 233 -14.75 3.31 13.97
C CYS A 233 -14.99 2.21 15.01
N THR A 234 -16.24 1.73 15.08
CA THR A 234 -16.67 0.65 15.99
C THR A 234 -16.68 -0.71 15.30
N HIS A 235 -16.64 -0.70 13.98
CA HIS A 235 -16.62 -1.88 13.11
C HIS A 235 -15.54 -1.71 12.07
N LEU A 236 -14.78 -2.77 11.80
CA LEU A 236 -13.80 -2.82 10.72
C LEU A 236 -14.05 -4.03 9.82
N ILE A 237 -13.91 -3.83 8.52
CA ILE A 237 -13.71 -4.92 7.56
C ILE A 237 -12.27 -4.79 7.06
N VAL A 238 -11.47 -5.81 7.26
CA VAL A 238 -10.06 -5.86 6.89
C VAL A 238 -9.89 -6.80 5.71
N CYS A 239 -9.49 -6.27 4.56
CA CYS A 239 -9.19 -7.05 3.37
C CYS A 239 -7.69 -7.35 3.32
N HIS A 240 -7.34 -8.62 3.48
CA HIS A 240 -5.96 -9.09 3.41
C HIS A 240 -5.61 -9.59 2.01
N LEU A 241 -4.41 -9.27 1.54
CA LEU A 241 -3.90 -9.73 0.26
C LEU A 241 -2.84 -10.84 0.38
N ASN A 242 -2.36 -11.10 1.57
CA ASN A 242 -1.36 -12.14 1.83
C ASN A 242 -1.89 -13.15 2.85
N GLU A 243 -1.72 -14.45 2.57
CA GLU A 243 -2.15 -15.54 3.45
C GLU A 243 -1.45 -15.50 4.83
N GLY A 244 -0.20 -15.06 4.88
CA GLY A 244 0.58 -14.89 6.11
C GLY A 244 0.47 -13.51 6.74
N SER A 245 -0.48 -12.68 6.31
CA SER A 245 -0.68 -11.33 6.90
C SER A 245 -1.11 -11.48 8.35
N PHE A 246 -0.24 -11.07 9.25
CA PHE A 246 -0.50 -11.12 10.68
C PHE A 246 -1.30 -9.88 11.09
N PHE A 247 -2.39 -10.09 11.79
CA PHE A 247 -3.23 -9.05 12.33
C PHE A 247 -3.57 -9.40 13.77
N ASN A 248 -2.99 -8.69 14.74
CA ASN A 248 -3.17 -8.99 16.15
C ASN A 248 -4.52 -8.50 16.67
N ARG A 249 -5.55 -9.32 16.55
CA ARG A 249 -6.91 -9.02 17.04
C ARG A 249 -6.98 -8.84 18.56
N ASN A 250 -5.98 -9.33 19.30
CA ASN A 250 -5.92 -9.24 20.76
C ASN A 250 -5.23 -7.97 21.26
N ASP A 251 -4.81 -7.08 20.36
CA ASP A 251 -4.28 -5.78 20.75
C ASP A 251 -5.37 -4.97 21.48
N GLU A 252 -4.98 -4.24 22.53
CA GLU A 252 -5.87 -3.38 23.31
C GLU A 252 -6.64 -2.38 22.43
N LEU A 253 -6.06 -1.96 21.31
CA LEU A 253 -6.68 -1.09 20.32
C LEU A 253 -8.01 -1.65 19.79
N PHE A 254 -8.16 -2.97 19.71
CA PHE A 254 -9.34 -3.63 19.15
C PHE A 254 -10.36 -4.08 20.19
N LYS A 255 -10.11 -3.85 21.47
CA LYS A 255 -10.92 -4.40 22.58
C LYS A 255 -12.43 -4.13 22.44
N ASN A 256 -12.79 -2.99 21.86
CA ASN A 256 -14.19 -2.57 21.69
C ASN A 256 -14.59 -2.43 20.21
N VAL A 257 -13.87 -3.10 19.30
CA VAL A 257 -14.09 -3.01 17.86
C VAL A 257 -14.52 -4.37 17.32
N ASN A 258 -15.60 -4.40 16.56
CA ASN A 258 -16.03 -5.59 15.83
C ASN A 258 -15.24 -5.68 14.52
N ILE A 259 -14.56 -6.82 14.30
CA ILE A 259 -13.67 -7.00 13.15
C ILE A 259 -14.09 -8.20 12.33
N ILE A 260 -14.25 -7.96 11.02
CA ILE A 260 -14.40 -8.99 9.99
C ILE A 260 -13.14 -8.97 9.15
N GLU A 261 -12.47 -10.11 9.04
CA GLU A 261 -11.32 -10.30 8.14
C GLU A 261 -11.77 -11.06 6.89
N VAL A 262 -11.39 -10.52 5.73
CA VAL A 262 -11.60 -11.11 4.40
C VAL A 262 -10.24 -11.50 3.83
N ARG A 263 -10.10 -12.76 3.41
CA ARG A 263 -8.83 -13.35 2.94
C ARG A 263 -9.03 -14.10 1.64
#